data_0505b43039403b7b0924db1599a24af8
#
_entry.id   0505b43039403b7b0924db1599a24af8
#
_cell.length_a   1.000
_cell.length_b   1.000
_cell.length_c   1.000
_cell.angle_alpha   90.00
_cell.angle_beta   90.00
_cell.angle_gamma   90.00
#
_symmetry.space_group_name_H-M   'P 1'
#
loop_
_entity.id
_entity.type
_entity.pdbx_description
1 polymer ?
#
loop_
_entity_poly.entity_id
_entity_poly.type
_entity_poly.pdbx_seq_one_letter_code
_entity_poly.pdbx_strand_id
1 'polypeptide(L)'
;MALEPGPMRVIKNAFTTKEEALADLSRLDLWPTTYVSERMEELPLHWHDVDNCGYVLEGSSYVLDADGNHIPLSAGDKLVLPAGAVHAEGKVTERMVYIVGISRAANLFDALLPLRDPASSPLRKM
;
A
#
# COMPACT_ATOMS: atom_id res chain seq x y z
N MET A 1 5.13 -14.60 7.67
CA MET A 1 5.00 -13.69 8.81
C MET A 1 4.27 -12.42 8.37
N ALA A 2 3.28 -12.01 9.13
CA ALA A 2 2.53 -10.81 8.83
C ALA A 2 3.28 -9.55 9.27
N LEU A 3 2.81 -8.40 8.83
CA LEU A 3 3.33 -7.12 9.30
C LEU A 3 2.88 -6.90 10.74
N GLU A 4 3.70 -6.19 11.51
CA GLU A 4 3.28 -5.77 12.83
C GLU A 4 2.13 -4.76 12.73
N PRO A 5 1.13 -4.84 13.63
CA PRO A 5 0.06 -3.86 13.66
C PRO A 5 0.62 -2.45 13.84
N GLY A 6 0.00 -1.49 13.20
CA GLY A 6 0.44 -0.11 13.31
C GLY A 6 -0.11 0.74 12.18
N PRO A 7 0.25 2.03 12.16
CA PRO A 7 -0.19 2.93 11.10
C PRO A 7 0.52 2.64 9.79
N MET A 8 -0.02 3.22 8.71
CA MET A 8 0.64 3.24 7.42
C MET A 8 2.02 3.89 7.54
N ARG A 9 3.01 3.37 6.80
CA ARG A 9 4.35 3.95 6.73
C ARG A 9 4.83 3.98 5.28
N VAL A 10 5.59 5.02 4.95
CA VAL A 10 6.32 5.10 3.69
C VAL A 10 7.81 5.03 4.00
N ILE A 11 8.51 4.09 3.39
CA ILE A 11 9.95 3.96 3.53
C ILE A 11 10.57 4.44 2.21
N LYS A 12 11.24 5.59 2.27
CA LYS A 12 11.85 6.21 1.09
C LYS A 12 13.10 5.45 0.68
N ASN A 13 13.27 5.29 -0.63
CA ASN A 13 14.45 4.63 -1.21
C ASN A 13 14.69 3.25 -0.60
N ALA A 14 13.61 2.48 -0.45
CA ALA A 14 13.66 1.18 0.22
C ALA A 14 14.30 0.09 -0.65
N PHE A 15 14.30 0.27 -1.96
CA PHE A 15 14.85 -0.71 -2.90
C PHE A 15 15.28 -0.01 -4.18
N THR A 16 16.13 -0.68 -4.96
CA THR A 16 16.62 -0.18 -6.24
C THR A 16 16.11 -1.03 -7.39
N THR A 17 16.03 -2.35 -7.20
CA THR A 17 15.61 -3.28 -8.25
C THR A 17 14.35 -4.02 -7.81
N LYS A 18 13.58 -4.50 -8.80
CA LYS A 18 12.39 -5.31 -8.48
C LYS A 18 12.78 -6.63 -7.80
N GLU A 19 13.97 -7.16 -8.07
CA GLU A 19 14.47 -8.34 -7.39
C GLU A 19 14.61 -8.10 -5.89
N GLU A 20 15.08 -6.93 -5.50
CA GLU A 20 15.14 -6.54 -4.09
C GLU A 20 13.75 -6.45 -3.47
N ALA A 21 12.78 -5.88 -4.21
CA ALA A 21 11.40 -5.79 -3.75
C ALA A 21 10.79 -7.19 -3.54
N LEU A 22 11.01 -8.10 -4.50
CA LEU A 22 10.52 -9.47 -4.39
C LEU A 22 11.17 -10.23 -3.24
N ALA A 23 12.45 -10.02 -2.99
CA ALA A 23 13.13 -10.62 -1.85
C ALA A 23 12.56 -10.14 -0.52
N ASP A 24 12.24 -8.85 -0.44
CA ASP A 24 11.63 -8.27 0.76
C ASP A 24 10.23 -8.85 1.00
N LEU A 25 9.42 -8.99 -0.05
CA LEU A 25 8.11 -9.63 0.04
C LEU A 25 8.23 -11.07 0.54
N SER A 26 9.19 -11.82 0.00
CA SER A 26 9.42 -13.21 0.41
C SER A 26 9.79 -13.29 1.88
N ARG A 27 10.64 -12.39 2.35
CA ARG A 27 11.04 -12.32 3.75
C ARG A 27 9.86 -12.04 4.68
N LEU A 28 8.87 -11.30 4.19
CA LEU A 28 7.68 -10.93 4.96
C LEU A 28 6.54 -11.95 4.79
N ASP A 29 6.74 -13.02 4.04
CA ASP A 29 5.69 -14.01 3.72
C ASP A 29 4.46 -13.37 3.06
N LEU A 30 4.68 -12.40 2.20
CA LEU A 30 3.61 -11.78 1.44
C LEU A 30 3.53 -12.37 0.04
N TRP A 31 2.31 -12.50 -0.47
CA TRP A 31 2.07 -13.03 -1.81
C TRP A 31 2.17 -11.90 -2.83
N PRO A 32 3.10 -12.01 -3.81
CA PRO A 32 3.29 -10.93 -4.77
C PRO A 32 2.18 -10.87 -5.83
N THR A 33 1.84 -9.67 -6.20
CA THR A 33 0.99 -9.38 -7.34
C THR A 33 1.47 -8.06 -7.96
N THR A 34 0.95 -7.72 -9.12
CA THR A 34 1.29 -6.48 -9.80
C THR A 34 0.04 -5.63 -9.92
N TYR A 35 0.21 -4.34 -9.73
CA TYR A 35 -0.87 -3.38 -9.87
C TYR A 35 -0.41 -2.22 -10.74
N VAL A 36 -1.22 -1.89 -11.73
CA VAL A 36 -0.97 -0.75 -12.60
C VAL A 36 -2.13 0.22 -12.41
N SER A 37 -1.81 1.44 -12.01
CA SER A 37 -2.79 2.49 -11.87
C SER A 37 -2.58 3.48 -13.00
N GLU A 38 -3.59 3.66 -13.82
CA GLU A 38 -3.62 4.74 -14.79
C GLU A 38 -4.10 6.02 -14.10
N ARG A 39 -4.54 7.01 -14.86
CA ARG A 39 -5.06 8.24 -14.27
C ARG A 39 -6.25 7.92 -13.36
N MET A 40 -6.19 8.41 -12.12
CA MET A 40 -7.28 8.24 -11.17
C MET A 40 -7.29 9.38 -10.16
N GLU A 41 -8.46 9.64 -9.60
CA GLU A 41 -8.62 10.62 -8.56
C GLU A 41 -8.21 10.05 -7.20
N GLU A 42 -7.96 10.94 -6.25
CA GLU A 42 -7.66 10.55 -4.88
C GLU A 42 -8.81 9.73 -4.31
N LEU A 43 -8.48 8.62 -3.66
CA LEU A 43 -9.48 7.77 -3.00
C LEU A 43 -9.86 8.34 -1.63
N PRO A 44 -11.04 8.01 -1.11
CA PRO A 44 -11.38 8.36 0.27
C PRO A 44 -10.53 7.55 1.26
N LEU A 45 -10.38 8.06 2.46
CA LEU A 45 -9.72 7.32 3.53
C LEU A 45 -10.45 6.00 3.77
N HIS A 46 -9.68 4.91 3.91
CA HIS A 46 -10.22 3.56 4.05
C HIS A 46 -9.16 2.67 4.71
N TRP A 47 -9.51 1.40 4.92
CA TRP A 47 -8.59 0.39 5.43
C TRP A 47 -8.91 -0.97 4.80
N HIS A 48 -7.95 -1.87 4.87
CA HIS A 48 -8.11 -3.24 4.36
C HIS A 48 -7.89 -4.23 5.50
N ASP A 49 -8.48 -5.42 5.40
CA ASP A 49 -8.36 -6.46 6.41
C ASP A 49 -7.20 -7.44 6.14
N VAL A 50 -6.32 -7.07 5.26
CA VAL A 50 -5.11 -7.84 4.95
C VAL A 50 -3.89 -6.94 5.11
N ASP A 51 -2.77 -7.52 5.53
CA ASP A 51 -1.49 -6.81 5.47
C ASP A 51 -1.08 -6.69 4.01
N ASN A 52 -0.57 -5.52 3.63
CA ASN A 52 0.01 -5.40 2.30
C ASN A 52 1.19 -4.43 2.29
N CYS A 53 2.07 -4.63 1.33
CA CYS A 53 3.17 -3.71 1.03
C CYS A 53 3.14 -3.39 -0.44
N GLY A 54 3.26 -2.12 -0.78
CA GLY A 54 3.41 -1.67 -2.15
C GLY A 54 4.84 -1.24 -2.42
N TYR A 55 5.39 -1.64 -3.55
CA TYR A 55 6.75 -1.27 -3.97
C TYR A 55 6.62 -0.54 -5.29
N VAL A 56 6.90 0.74 -5.30
CA VAL A 56 6.70 1.57 -6.49
C VAL A 56 7.82 1.31 -7.49
N LEU A 57 7.46 0.80 -8.67
CA LEU A 57 8.42 0.55 -9.77
C LEU A 57 8.52 1.72 -10.72
N GLU A 58 7.40 2.39 -10.99
CA GLU A 58 7.31 3.51 -11.91
C GLU A 58 6.32 4.55 -11.40
N GLY A 59 6.59 5.81 -11.69
CA GLY A 59 5.66 6.89 -11.45
C GLY A 59 5.82 7.53 -10.10
N SER A 60 4.98 8.51 -9.85
CA SER A 60 4.96 9.24 -8.59
C SER A 60 3.54 9.70 -8.26
N SER A 61 3.26 9.80 -6.97
CA SER A 61 2.00 10.31 -6.45
C SER A 61 2.23 10.66 -4.98
N TYR A 62 1.27 10.38 -4.15
CA TYR A 62 1.33 10.53 -2.69
C TYR A 62 0.32 9.58 -2.08
N VAL A 63 0.44 9.39 -0.77
CA VAL A 63 -0.59 8.69 0.02
C VAL A 63 -0.99 9.61 1.15
N LEU A 64 -2.21 9.43 1.64
CA LEU A 64 -2.70 10.13 2.83
C LEU A 64 -2.59 9.18 4.02
N ASP A 65 -2.10 9.70 5.14
CA ASP A 65 -2.18 8.96 6.41
C ASP A 65 -3.57 9.13 7.04
N ALA A 66 -3.77 8.55 8.21
CA ALA A 66 -5.08 8.60 8.89
C ALA A 66 -5.55 10.02 9.22
N ASP A 67 -4.62 10.96 9.32
CA ASP A 67 -4.94 12.36 9.62
C ASP A 67 -5.09 13.21 8.34
N GLY A 68 -4.96 12.58 7.17
CA GLY A 68 -5.07 13.29 5.90
C GLY A 68 -3.81 13.99 5.44
N ASN A 69 -2.67 13.72 6.08
CA ASN A 69 -1.40 14.31 5.66
C ASN A 69 -0.90 13.64 4.39
N HIS A 70 -0.44 14.43 3.43
CA HIS A 70 0.13 13.94 2.17
C HIS A 70 1.57 13.49 2.38
N ILE A 71 1.89 12.27 1.98
CA ILE A 71 3.24 11.73 2.05
C ILE A 71 3.66 11.37 0.62
N PRO A 72 4.70 12.00 0.08
CA PRO A 72 5.13 11.71 -1.30
C PRO A 72 5.54 10.27 -1.50
N LEU A 73 5.24 9.75 -2.70
CA LEU A 73 5.49 8.36 -3.06
C LEU A 73 6.02 8.33 -4.50
N SER A 74 7.18 7.71 -4.69
CA SER A 74 7.81 7.64 -6.00
C SER A 74 8.59 6.34 -6.18
N ALA A 75 9.10 6.11 -7.38
CA ALA A 75 9.83 4.88 -7.69
C ALA A 75 10.95 4.62 -6.68
N GLY A 76 11.03 3.42 -6.17
CA GLY A 76 11.99 3.01 -5.13
C GLY A 76 11.43 3.06 -3.71
N ASP A 77 10.24 3.61 -3.52
CA ASP A 77 9.61 3.71 -2.20
C ASP A 77 8.77 2.48 -1.89
N LYS A 78 8.71 2.15 -0.60
CA LYS A 78 7.90 1.06 -0.09
C LYS A 78 6.78 1.63 0.77
N LEU A 79 5.55 1.23 0.49
CA LEU A 79 4.37 1.59 1.26
C LEU A 79 4.00 0.40 2.13
N VAL A 80 4.00 0.58 3.44
CA VAL A 80 3.68 -0.48 4.41
C VAL A 80 2.28 -0.22 4.96
N LEU A 81 1.38 -1.16 4.74
CA LEU A 81 -0.02 -1.08 5.14
C LEU A 81 -0.42 -2.29 5.99
N PRO A 82 -0.19 -2.24 7.31
CA PRO A 82 -0.72 -3.29 8.18
C PRO A 82 -2.25 -3.35 8.09
N ALA A 83 -2.82 -4.54 8.30
CA ALA A 83 -4.27 -4.70 8.33
C ALA A 83 -4.90 -3.69 9.29
N GLY A 84 -5.93 -2.99 8.86
CA GLY A 84 -6.62 -1.97 9.65
C GLY A 84 -6.03 -0.57 9.55
N ALA A 85 -4.87 -0.38 8.95
CA ALA A 85 -4.25 0.94 8.86
C ALA A 85 -5.05 1.84 7.91
N VAL A 86 -5.54 2.95 8.44
CA VAL A 86 -6.31 3.92 7.66
C VAL A 86 -5.38 4.73 6.78
N HIS A 87 -5.72 4.82 5.51
CA HIS A 87 -4.92 5.52 4.50
C HIS A 87 -5.78 5.85 3.28
N ALA A 88 -5.20 6.55 2.34
CA ALA A 88 -5.80 6.73 1.02
C ALA A 88 -4.70 6.87 -0.02
N GLU A 89 -4.89 6.24 -1.17
CA GLU A 89 -4.04 6.45 -2.33
C GLU A 89 -4.37 7.79 -2.96
N GLY A 90 -3.34 8.55 -3.30
CA GLY A 90 -3.49 9.86 -3.88
C GLY A 90 -3.83 9.84 -5.35
N LYS A 91 -4.00 11.02 -5.91
CA LYS A 91 -4.29 11.19 -7.32
C LYS A 91 -3.12 10.71 -8.18
N VAL A 92 -3.41 9.95 -9.21
CA VAL A 92 -2.44 9.55 -10.22
C VAL A 92 -2.72 10.34 -11.50
N THR A 93 -1.77 11.16 -11.93
CA THR A 93 -1.94 12.01 -13.10
C THR A 93 -1.54 11.33 -14.38
N GLU A 94 -0.61 10.38 -14.33
CA GLU A 94 -0.16 9.64 -15.50
C GLU A 94 -0.32 8.14 -15.26
N ARG A 95 0.71 7.51 -14.70
CA ARG A 95 0.71 6.06 -14.51
C ARG A 95 1.62 5.70 -13.35
N MET A 96 1.19 4.74 -12.54
CA MET A 96 2.04 4.15 -11.52
C MET A 96 2.01 2.63 -11.64
N VAL A 97 3.16 2.01 -11.44
CA VAL A 97 3.28 0.55 -11.43
C VAL A 97 3.85 0.14 -10.09
N TYR A 98 3.17 -0.81 -9.46
CA TYR A 98 3.57 -1.35 -8.15
C TYR A 98 3.74 -2.85 -8.24
N ILE A 99 4.65 -3.39 -7.41
CA ILE A 99 4.50 -4.75 -6.93
C ILE A 99 3.77 -4.62 -5.61
N VAL A 100 2.69 -5.37 -5.45
CA VAL A 100 1.90 -5.37 -4.21
C VAL A 100 1.94 -6.76 -3.61
N GLY A 101 2.37 -6.87 -2.37
CA GLY A 101 2.32 -8.13 -1.62
C GLY A 101 1.18 -8.09 -0.62
N ILE A 102 0.43 -9.18 -0.52
CA ILE A 102 -0.68 -9.31 0.43
C ILE A 102 -0.49 -10.52 1.30
N SER A 103 -1.04 -10.48 2.53
CA SER A 103 -0.79 -11.50 3.56
C SER A 103 -1.47 -12.84 3.31
N ARG A 104 -2.34 -12.94 2.32
CA ARG A 104 -2.95 -14.20 1.95
C ARG A 104 -3.19 -14.24 0.44
N ALA A 105 -3.14 -15.46 -0.13
CA ALA A 105 -3.44 -15.64 -1.54
C ALA A 105 -4.92 -15.32 -1.76
N ALA A 106 -5.18 -14.25 -2.51
CA ALA A 106 -6.53 -13.78 -2.76
C ALA A 106 -6.54 -13.01 -4.08
N ASN A 107 -7.74 -12.86 -4.64
CA ASN A 107 -7.91 -11.92 -5.74
C ASN A 107 -7.66 -10.52 -5.19
N LEU A 108 -6.82 -9.74 -5.86
CA LEU A 108 -6.47 -8.40 -5.42
C LEU A 108 -7.71 -7.52 -5.21
N PHE A 109 -8.68 -7.62 -6.11
CA PHE A 109 -9.90 -6.84 -6.01
C PHE A 109 -10.72 -7.22 -4.78
N ASP A 110 -10.83 -8.52 -4.47
CA ASP A 110 -11.56 -8.98 -3.29
C ASP A 110 -10.88 -8.56 -2.00
N ALA A 111 -9.55 -8.48 -2.01
CA ALA A 111 -8.78 -8.11 -0.83
C ALA A 111 -8.73 -6.60 -0.59
N LEU A 112 -8.65 -5.80 -1.64
CA LEU A 112 -8.37 -4.37 -1.52
C LEU A 112 -9.52 -3.44 -1.92
N LEU A 113 -10.45 -3.89 -2.77
CA LEU A 113 -11.50 -3.00 -3.27
C LEU A 113 -12.67 -2.72 -2.33
N PRO A 114 -13.03 -3.56 -1.35
CA PRO A 114 -13.95 -3.06 -0.34
C PRO A 114 -13.25 -1.96 0.47
N LEU A 115 -13.51 -0.70 0.13
CA LEU A 115 -12.93 0.45 0.84
C LEU A 115 -13.75 0.68 2.11
N ARG A 116 -13.27 0.12 3.21
CA ARG A 116 -14.03 0.12 4.47
C ARG A 116 -13.94 1.48 5.16
N ASP A 117 -15.03 1.86 5.80
CA ASP A 117 -15.13 3.12 6.54
C ASP A 117 -14.01 3.21 7.59
N PRO A 118 -13.24 4.30 7.63
CA PRO A 118 -12.19 4.48 8.63
C PRO A 118 -12.65 4.29 10.06
N ALA A 119 -13.89 4.67 10.38
CA ALA A 119 -14.43 4.55 11.74
C ALA A 119 -14.54 3.09 12.19
N SER A 120 -14.62 2.14 11.26
CA SER A 120 -14.72 0.71 11.57
C SER A 120 -13.37 0.03 11.72
N SER A 121 -12.27 0.75 11.51
CA SER A 121 -10.93 0.16 11.60
C SER A 121 -10.60 -0.24 13.04
N PRO A 122 -10.08 -1.46 13.27
CA PRO A 122 -9.60 -1.84 14.60
C PRO A 122 -8.37 -1.04 15.05
N LEU A 123 -7.71 -0.33 14.13
CA LEU A 123 -6.50 0.45 14.41
C LEU A 123 -6.74 1.96 14.32
N ARG A 124 -7.99 2.42 14.35
CA ARG A 124 -8.28 3.84 14.09
C ARG A 124 -7.70 4.82 15.09
N LYS A 125 -7.22 4.33 16.23
CA LYS A 125 -6.60 5.17 17.27
C LYS A 125 -5.07 5.22 17.17
N MET A 126 -4.51 4.58 16.17
CA MET A 126 -3.07 4.48 16.00
C MET A 126 -2.58 5.48 14.96
#